data_62b18bbb284c535ea99c0e6cd8b35671
#
_entry.id   62b18bbb284c535ea99c0e6cd8b35671
#
_cell.length_a   1.000
_cell.length_b   1.000
_cell.length_c   1.000
_cell.angle_alpha   90.00
_cell.angle_beta   90.00
_cell.angle_gamma   90.00
#
_symmetry.space_group_name_H-M   'P 1'
#
loop_
_entity.id
_entity.type
_entity.pdbx_description
1 polymer ?
#
loop_
_entity_poly.entity_id
_entity_poly.type
_entity_poly.pdbx_seq_one_letter_code
_entity_poly.pdbx_strand_id
1 'polypeptide(L)'
;PPPSVEPRSPEDAGPPESREATDPLAGLPDAGPPVRPITLVVGGDVTLGHNHQKYFDDQVAKGRSREEMLAYGFKEVRALGDAADLFVVNLECPFTEGGEKLAKNFNFRARPELVGALVAGGVDVVSLANNHLMDYGAQGLVDTLVTLEAARIPYFGAGRTLAEARRPAVITVGGVKVALLGYFFLGERNIEPPEVYATETTPGVAGHFSDVDVMERMLREDILAAKHQADVVLPFFHWGREGTYVPEPYQVRLAHAAIDAGAAGVLGSHPHVLQAMELHRGAPVVYSLGNFVFGGNWNPRDKRGALWKGRFGPGGYLSSEVLPLRTDRFPELPFQPVPVTGEAAEEVLRLLANSSSGVERMLPELEPWARPSPSPATGGRE
;
A
#
# COMPACT_ATOMS: atom_id res chain seq x y z
N PRO A 1 52.49 82.30 -18.73
CA PRO A 1 52.91 81.35 -17.71
C PRO A 1 51.68 80.63 -17.15
N PRO A 2 51.73 79.30 -17.04
CA PRO A 2 50.65 78.54 -16.44
C PRO A 2 50.71 78.65 -14.90
N PRO A 3 49.59 78.48 -14.15
CA PRO A 3 49.58 78.58 -12.70
C PRO A 3 50.20 77.34 -12.07
N SER A 4 50.91 77.60 -11.00
CA SER A 4 51.62 76.68 -10.12
C SER A 4 50.61 75.77 -9.37
N VAL A 5 50.85 74.46 -9.42
CA VAL A 5 50.10 73.43 -8.64
C VAL A 5 50.84 73.26 -7.31
N GLU A 6 50.17 73.57 -6.20
CA GLU A 6 50.63 73.24 -4.84
C GLU A 6 50.48 71.75 -4.55
N PRO A 7 51.42 71.12 -3.81
CA PRO A 7 51.29 69.69 -3.44
C PRO A 7 50.26 69.49 -2.31
N ARG A 8 49.31 68.58 -2.50
CA ARG A 8 48.39 68.16 -1.46
C ARG A 8 49.10 67.38 -0.36
N SER A 9 48.69 67.65 0.88
CA SER A 9 49.21 67.02 2.09
C SER A 9 48.75 65.54 2.19
N PRO A 10 49.49 64.68 2.94
CA PRO A 10 49.23 63.20 3.02
C PRO A 10 48.09 62.79 3.95
N GLU A 11 47.18 63.67 4.33
CA GLU A 11 46.12 63.34 5.35
C GLU A 11 44.76 63.02 4.80
N ASP A 12 44.53 62.85 3.48
CA ASP A 12 43.23 62.55 2.87
C ASP A 12 43.10 61.08 2.32
N ALA A 13 43.84 60.15 2.90
CA ALA A 13 43.60 58.75 2.63
C ALA A 13 42.58 58.16 3.63
N GLY A 14 41.31 58.16 3.25
CA GLY A 14 40.26 57.44 3.98
C GLY A 14 40.61 55.95 4.14
N PRO A 15 40.03 55.26 5.15
CA PRO A 15 40.34 53.87 5.40
C PRO A 15 39.96 53.03 4.16
N PRO A 16 40.72 51.96 3.85
CA PRO A 16 40.40 51.06 2.71
C PRO A 16 39.03 50.47 2.90
N GLU A 17 38.13 50.63 1.90
CA GLU A 17 36.85 49.88 1.82
C GLU A 17 37.15 48.40 1.97
N SER A 18 36.64 47.81 3.04
CA SER A 18 36.62 46.37 3.22
C SER A 18 35.78 45.78 2.08
N ARG A 19 36.42 45.14 1.11
CA ARG A 19 35.75 44.28 0.16
C ARG A 19 35.09 43.17 0.99
N GLU A 20 33.76 43.27 1.16
CA GLU A 20 32.97 42.12 1.60
C GLU A 20 33.33 40.96 0.68
N ALA A 21 33.87 39.90 1.27
CA ALA A 21 34.08 38.64 0.59
C ALA A 21 32.67 38.10 0.22
N THR A 22 32.31 38.24 -1.04
CA THR A 22 31.11 37.58 -1.57
C THR A 22 31.31 36.09 -1.36
N ASP A 23 30.46 35.49 -0.50
CA ASP A 23 30.40 34.04 -0.29
C ASP A 23 30.17 33.38 -1.66
N PRO A 24 31.11 32.56 -2.17
CA PRO A 24 30.95 31.91 -3.47
C PRO A 24 29.81 30.91 -3.50
N LEU A 25 29.15 30.65 -2.37
CA LEU A 25 27.97 29.76 -2.23
C LEU A 25 26.65 30.53 -2.16
N ALA A 26 26.66 31.88 -2.10
CA ALA A 26 25.45 32.68 -2.13
C ALA A 26 24.84 32.67 -3.53
N GLY A 27 23.87 31.78 -3.76
CA GLY A 27 23.11 31.63 -5.04
C GLY A 27 23.03 30.25 -5.58
N LEU A 28 23.59 29.25 -4.93
CA LEU A 28 23.23 27.87 -5.23
C LEU A 28 21.80 27.62 -4.73
N PRO A 29 20.92 27.04 -5.58
CA PRO A 29 19.60 26.64 -5.10
C PRO A 29 19.78 25.68 -3.92
N ASP A 30 19.00 25.90 -2.86
CA ASP A 30 19.01 25.09 -1.66
C ASP A 30 18.96 23.62 -2.10
N ALA A 31 20.06 22.89 -1.91
CA ALA A 31 20.09 21.47 -2.22
C ALA A 31 19.08 20.84 -1.27
N GLY A 32 17.89 20.50 -1.77
CA GLY A 32 16.83 19.86 -1.01
C GLY A 32 17.39 18.70 -0.15
N PRO A 33 16.64 18.22 0.84
CA PRO A 33 17.13 17.21 1.76
C PRO A 33 17.76 16.04 0.98
N PRO A 34 18.87 15.46 1.45
CA PRO A 34 19.59 14.42 0.72
C PRO A 34 18.65 13.25 0.44
N VAL A 35 18.61 12.84 -0.81
CA VAL A 35 17.80 11.70 -1.25
C VAL A 35 18.39 10.41 -0.68
N ARG A 36 17.59 9.63 0.05
CA ARG A 36 17.98 8.34 0.61
C ARG A 36 17.01 7.25 0.18
N PRO A 37 17.42 5.97 0.18
CA PRO A 37 16.47 4.88 0.03
C PRO A 37 15.38 4.95 1.10
N ILE A 38 14.16 4.63 0.70
CA ILE A 38 12.98 4.58 1.57
C ILE A 38 12.52 3.15 1.76
N THR A 39 11.81 2.92 2.85
CA THR A 39 11.24 1.63 3.20
C THR A 39 9.71 1.75 3.29
N LEU A 40 9.01 0.91 2.55
CA LEU A 40 7.57 0.72 2.66
C LEU A 40 7.29 -0.59 3.40
N VAL A 41 6.39 -0.55 4.39
CA VAL A 41 5.76 -1.75 4.94
C VAL A 41 4.33 -1.80 4.42
N VAL A 42 3.93 -2.96 3.90
CA VAL A 42 2.61 -3.15 3.29
C VAL A 42 1.91 -4.31 3.97
N GLY A 43 0.69 -4.06 4.45
CA GLY A 43 -0.22 -5.07 4.97
C GLY A 43 -1.35 -5.38 3.99
N GLY A 44 -2.07 -6.47 4.26
CA GLY A 44 -3.23 -6.89 3.47
C GLY A 44 -4.53 -6.20 3.89
N ASP A 45 -5.61 -6.98 3.95
CA ASP A 45 -6.98 -6.52 4.11
C ASP A 45 -7.29 -6.12 5.56
N VAL A 46 -7.79 -4.90 5.72
CA VAL A 46 -8.22 -4.30 6.99
C VAL A 46 -9.71 -4.02 6.94
N THR A 47 -10.51 -4.75 7.75
CA THR A 47 -11.93 -4.51 7.94
C THR A 47 -12.19 -4.21 9.40
N LEU A 48 -12.38 -2.94 9.73
CA LEU A 48 -12.63 -2.46 11.10
C LEU A 48 -14.11 -2.53 11.51
N GLY A 49 -14.99 -2.84 10.55
CA GLY A 49 -16.41 -3.03 10.75
C GLY A 49 -16.79 -4.45 11.19
N HIS A 50 -18.10 -4.73 11.13
CA HIS A 50 -18.69 -6.03 11.36
C HIS A 50 -18.23 -6.67 12.69
N ASN A 51 -17.55 -7.83 12.65
CA ASN A 51 -17.11 -8.55 13.86
C ASN A 51 -16.03 -7.82 14.66
N HIS A 52 -15.14 -7.06 14.00
CA HIS A 52 -14.13 -6.25 14.69
C HIS A 52 -14.81 -5.16 15.52
N GLN A 53 -15.75 -4.41 14.94
CA GLN A 53 -16.51 -3.39 15.67
C GLN A 53 -17.32 -4.00 16.81
N LYS A 54 -17.95 -5.16 16.59
CA LYS A 54 -18.66 -5.87 17.66
C LYS A 54 -17.71 -6.25 18.80
N TYR A 55 -16.52 -6.78 18.48
CA TYR A 55 -15.52 -7.10 19.49
C TYR A 55 -15.05 -5.86 20.25
N PHE A 56 -14.81 -4.76 19.54
CA PHE A 56 -14.49 -3.46 20.14
C PHE A 56 -15.55 -3.05 21.15
N ASP A 57 -16.83 -3.05 20.77
CA ASP A 57 -17.93 -2.67 21.66
C ASP A 57 -18.07 -3.60 22.87
N ASP A 58 -17.96 -4.91 22.67
CA ASP A 58 -18.03 -5.91 23.72
C ASP A 58 -16.88 -5.73 24.76
N GLN A 59 -15.68 -5.37 24.32
CA GLN A 59 -14.53 -5.14 25.22
C GLN A 59 -14.66 -3.82 25.96
N VAL A 60 -15.14 -2.76 25.33
CA VAL A 60 -15.42 -1.47 25.98
C VAL A 60 -16.52 -1.65 27.05
N ALA A 61 -17.58 -2.40 26.74
CA ALA A 61 -18.63 -2.73 27.71
C ALA A 61 -18.13 -3.54 28.92
N LYS A 62 -17.04 -4.29 28.75
CA LYS A 62 -16.33 -5.02 29.84
C LYS A 62 -15.32 -4.17 30.60
N GLY A 63 -15.21 -2.87 30.31
CA GLY A 63 -14.40 -1.91 31.05
C GLY A 63 -13.02 -1.62 30.44
N ARG A 64 -12.70 -2.10 29.24
CA ARG A 64 -11.50 -1.65 28.54
C ARG A 64 -11.69 -0.22 28.00
N SER A 65 -10.64 0.59 27.97
CA SER A 65 -10.74 1.93 27.42
C SER A 65 -10.92 1.91 25.90
N ARG A 66 -11.59 2.94 25.36
CA ARG A 66 -11.74 3.07 23.89
C ARG A 66 -10.38 3.23 23.19
N GLU A 67 -9.46 3.99 23.79
CA GLU A 67 -8.10 4.19 23.28
C GLU A 67 -7.33 2.88 23.18
N GLU A 68 -7.39 2.05 24.24
CA GLU A 68 -6.78 0.72 24.23
C GLU A 68 -7.37 -0.14 23.10
N MET A 69 -8.68 -0.07 22.89
CA MET A 69 -9.35 -0.87 21.86
C MET A 69 -9.12 -0.33 20.45
N LEU A 70 -8.95 0.99 20.27
CA LEU A 70 -8.51 1.54 18.98
C LEU A 70 -7.08 1.06 18.62
N ALA A 71 -6.17 1.00 19.57
CA ALA A 71 -4.82 0.50 19.32
C ALA A 71 -4.74 -1.03 19.14
N TYR A 72 -5.76 -1.77 19.58
CA TYR A 72 -5.73 -3.22 19.77
C TYR A 72 -5.31 -3.99 18.51
N GLY A 73 -5.95 -3.74 17.37
CA GLY A 73 -5.72 -4.50 16.14
C GLY A 73 -4.29 -4.40 15.61
N PHE A 74 -3.64 -3.25 15.77
CA PHE A 74 -2.30 -3.00 15.25
C PHE A 74 -1.20 -3.09 16.31
N LYS A 75 -1.54 -3.32 17.57
CA LYS A 75 -0.62 -3.24 18.71
C LYS A 75 0.70 -3.98 18.50
N GLU A 76 0.61 -5.24 18.07
CA GLU A 76 1.78 -6.13 17.98
C GLU A 76 2.63 -5.88 16.71
N VAL A 77 2.09 -5.12 15.74
CA VAL A 77 2.76 -4.80 14.48
C VAL A 77 3.12 -3.32 14.37
N ARG A 78 2.68 -2.48 15.32
CA ARG A 78 2.92 -1.04 15.32
C ARG A 78 4.40 -0.69 15.15
N ALA A 79 5.29 -1.35 15.90
CA ALA A 79 6.73 -1.09 15.81
C ALA A 79 7.33 -1.41 14.43
N LEU A 80 6.74 -2.34 13.68
CA LEU A 80 7.17 -2.65 12.32
C LEU A 80 6.77 -1.55 11.34
N GLY A 81 5.57 -0.97 11.51
CA GLY A 81 5.12 0.21 10.76
C GLY A 81 5.99 1.43 11.08
N ASP A 82 6.20 1.74 12.37
CA ASP A 82 7.02 2.89 12.82
C ASP A 82 8.48 2.84 12.35
N ALA A 83 9.00 1.63 12.09
CA ALA A 83 10.36 1.46 11.55
C ALA A 83 10.45 1.67 10.04
N ALA A 84 9.33 1.88 9.35
CA ALA A 84 9.26 2.16 7.93
C ALA A 84 9.07 3.67 7.67
N ASP A 85 9.27 4.07 6.45
CA ASP A 85 8.98 5.43 5.99
C ASP A 85 7.51 5.60 5.59
N LEU A 86 6.85 4.50 5.16
CA LEU A 86 5.42 4.45 4.85
C LEU A 86 4.84 3.09 5.25
N PHE A 87 3.71 3.11 5.93
CA PHE A 87 2.91 1.93 6.23
C PHE A 87 1.60 1.97 5.45
N VAL A 88 1.42 1.04 4.52
CA VAL A 88 0.31 0.96 3.55
C VAL A 88 -0.57 -0.25 3.85
N VAL A 89 -1.89 -0.10 3.83
CA VAL A 89 -2.85 -1.23 3.95
C VAL A 89 -4.03 -1.06 3.00
N ASN A 90 -4.78 -2.13 2.74
CA ASN A 90 -6.07 -2.05 2.06
C ASN A 90 -7.19 -1.88 3.10
N LEU A 91 -7.89 -0.75 3.09
CA LEU A 91 -9.06 -0.52 3.93
C LEU A 91 -10.31 -1.07 3.24
N GLU A 92 -10.77 -2.23 3.68
CA GLU A 92 -11.83 -3.01 3.05
C GLU A 92 -13.16 -2.88 3.80
N CYS A 93 -13.54 -1.68 4.13
CA CYS A 93 -14.87 -1.32 4.62
C CYS A 93 -15.06 0.20 4.56
N PRO A 94 -16.28 0.71 4.31
CA PRO A 94 -16.56 2.12 4.47
C PRO A 94 -16.64 2.53 5.94
N PHE A 95 -16.27 3.78 6.20
CA PHE A 95 -16.54 4.48 7.47
C PHE A 95 -17.82 5.29 7.32
N THR A 96 -18.94 4.76 7.78
CA THR A 96 -20.24 5.44 7.69
C THR A 96 -21.24 4.95 8.73
N GLU A 97 -22.18 5.78 9.11
CA GLU A 97 -23.40 5.40 9.83
C GLU A 97 -24.64 5.51 8.93
N GLY A 98 -24.48 6.07 7.72
CA GLY A 98 -25.53 6.27 6.73
C GLY A 98 -25.47 5.32 5.54
N GLY A 99 -26.16 5.70 4.48
CA GLY A 99 -26.23 4.97 3.21
C GLY A 99 -27.14 3.74 3.23
N GLU A 100 -27.41 3.24 2.03
CA GLU A 100 -28.20 2.04 1.81
C GLU A 100 -27.29 0.88 1.38
N LYS A 101 -27.57 -0.31 1.89
CA LYS A 101 -26.81 -1.52 1.53
C LYS A 101 -26.93 -1.81 0.05
N LEU A 102 -25.82 -2.08 -0.60
CA LEU A 102 -25.83 -2.69 -1.91
C LEU A 102 -26.43 -4.12 -1.86
N ALA A 103 -27.07 -4.51 -2.96
CA ALA A 103 -27.67 -5.84 -3.11
C ALA A 103 -26.57 -6.89 -3.38
N LYS A 104 -25.84 -7.29 -2.33
CA LYS A 104 -24.79 -8.31 -2.36
C LYS A 104 -24.78 -9.13 -1.07
N ASN A 105 -24.08 -10.26 -1.09
CA ASN A 105 -24.15 -11.24 0.02
C ASN A 105 -23.53 -10.72 1.32
N PHE A 106 -22.43 -9.97 1.23
CA PHE A 106 -21.73 -9.44 2.39
C PHE A 106 -21.62 -7.92 2.26
N ASN A 107 -21.99 -7.21 3.34
CA ASN A 107 -21.83 -5.77 3.45
C ASN A 107 -21.12 -5.47 4.77
N PHE A 108 -20.01 -4.75 4.68
CA PHE A 108 -19.24 -4.29 5.83
C PHE A 108 -19.42 -2.79 6.02
N ARG A 109 -19.39 -2.33 7.24
CA ARG A 109 -19.20 -0.92 7.58
C ARG A 109 -18.63 -0.78 8.98
N ALA A 110 -17.84 0.26 9.16
CA ALA A 110 -17.34 0.68 10.45
C ALA A 110 -17.87 2.09 10.79
N ARG A 111 -18.10 2.37 12.08
CA ARG A 111 -18.37 3.73 12.51
C ARG A 111 -17.16 4.62 12.23
N PRO A 112 -17.35 5.91 11.83
CA PRO A 112 -16.26 6.83 11.50
C PRO A 112 -15.19 6.95 12.60
N GLU A 113 -15.57 6.85 13.88
CA GLU A 113 -14.63 6.89 15.00
C GLU A 113 -13.54 5.81 14.94
N LEU A 114 -13.82 4.66 14.29
CA LEU A 114 -12.87 3.56 14.16
C LEU A 114 -11.69 3.87 13.22
N VAL A 115 -11.72 5.01 12.50
CA VAL A 115 -10.53 5.55 11.84
C VAL A 115 -9.38 5.74 12.83
N GLY A 116 -9.70 5.98 14.12
CA GLY A 116 -8.73 6.03 15.21
C GLY A 116 -7.87 4.77 15.33
N ALA A 117 -8.33 3.61 14.85
CA ALA A 117 -7.52 2.39 14.83
C ALA A 117 -6.39 2.48 13.80
N LEU A 118 -6.62 3.09 12.63
CA LEU A 118 -5.56 3.34 11.64
C LEU A 118 -4.53 4.32 12.19
N VAL A 119 -4.99 5.41 12.83
CA VAL A 119 -4.13 6.42 13.47
C VAL A 119 -3.28 5.78 14.58
N ALA A 120 -3.91 5.04 15.51
CA ALA A 120 -3.22 4.33 16.59
C ALA A 120 -2.29 3.25 16.04
N GLY A 121 -2.63 2.64 14.91
CA GLY A 121 -1.82 1.66 14.18
C GLY A 121 -0.63 2.24 13.43
N GLY A 122 -0.56 3.58 13.27
CA GLY A 122 0.50 4.24 12.48
C GLY A 122 0.40 3.97 10.98
N VAL A 123 -0.81 3.74 10.49
CA VAL A 123 -1.04 3.61 9.05
C VAL A 123 -0.92 4.99 8.40
N ASP A 124 -0.04 5.11 7.42
CA ASP A 124 0.25 6.37 6.74
C ASP A 124 -0.66 6.61 5.53
N VAL A 125 -1.10 5.53 4.85
CA VAL A 125 -1.91 5.64 3.64
C VAL A 125 -2.71 4.36 3.40
N VAL A 126 -3.92 4.49 2.84
CA VAL A 126 -4.80 3.35 2.57
C VAL A 126 -5.22 3.24 1.11
N SER A 127 -5.24 1.99 0.59
CA SER A 127 -5.96 1.66 -0.62
C SER A 127 -7.45 1.56 -0.31
N LEU A 128 -8.28 2.13 -1.18
CA LEU A 128 -9.75 2.08 -1.11
C LEU A 128 -10.37 1.32 -2.30
N ALA A 129 -9.55 0.91 -3.27
CA ALA A 129 -10.03 0.21 -4.45
C ALA A 129 -10.34 -1.26 -4.13
N ASN A 130 -11.50 -1.53 -3.56
CA ASN A 130 -11.96 -2.88 -3.22
C ASN A 130 -13.48 -3.01 -3.39
N ASN A 131 -13.98 -4.23 -3.29
CA ASN A 131 -15.40 -4.55 -3.44
C ASN A 131 -16.28 -4.08 -2.30
N HIS A 132 -15.71 -3.73 -1.13
CA HIS A 132 -16.48 -3.40 0.07
C HIS A 132 -16.62 -1.89 0.36
N LEU A 133 -15.86 -1.03 -0.33
CA LEU A 133 -15.96 0.42 -0.09
C LEU A 133 -17.37 0.97 -0.39
N MET A 134 -18.05 0.39 -1.39
CA MET A 134 -19.38 0.81 -1.81
C MET A 134 -20.52 0.03 -1.14
N ASP A 135 -20.27 -0.76 -0.12
CA ASP A 135 -21.28 -1.59 0.55
C ASP A 135 -22.50 -0.82 1.07
N TYR A 136 -22.35 0.48 1.31
CA TYR A 136 -23.41 1.41 1.69
C TYR A 136 -23.58 2.55 0.66
N GLY A 137 -23.33 2.24 -0.61
CA GLY A 137 -23.52 3.12 -1.75
C GLY A 137 -22.61 4.34 -1.74
N ALA A 138 -22.97 5.33 -2.55
CA ALA A 138 -22.21 6.57 -2.69
C ALA A 138 -22.03 7.34 -1.37
N GLN A 139 -23.04 7.29 -0.47
CA GLN A 139 -22.96 7.92 0.84
C GLN A 139 -21.84 7.28 1.68
N GLY A 140 -21.77 5.94 1.72
CA GLY A 140 -20.73 5.23 2.47
C GLY A 140 -19.32 5.57 1.99
N LEU A 141 -19.13 5.64 0.67
CA LEU A 141 -17.86 6.09 0.09
C LEU A 141 -17.53 7.53 0.50
N VAL A 142 -18.44 8.47 0.29
CA VAL A 142 -18.19 9.90 0.58
C VAL A 142 -17.89 10.12 2.06
N ASP A 143 -18.63 9.47 2.97
CA ASP A 143 -18.38 9.53 4.42
C ASP A 143 -16.97 8.99 4.75
N THR A 144 -16.54 7.94 4.06
CA THR A 144 -15.19 7.37 4.22
C THR A 144 -14.11 8.37 3.81
N LEU A 145 -14.25 9.02 2.64
CA LEU A 145 -13.30 10.04 2.20
C LEU A 145 -13.21 11.19 3.20
N VAL A 146 -14.34 11.71 3.65
CA VAL A 146 -14.40 12.80 4.66
C VAL A 146 -13.74 12.36 5.97
N THR A 147 -13.98 11.11 6.41
CA THR A 147 -13.41 10.56 7.65
C THR A 147 -11.88 10.46 7.57
N LEU A 148 -11.35 9.96 6.45
CA LEU A 148 -9.91 9.86 6.21
C LEU A 148 -9.25 11.23 6.07
N GLU A 149 -9.89 12.17 5.35
CA GLU A 149 -9.44 13.56 5.21
C GLU A 149 -9.34 14.25 6.60
N ALA A 150 -10.35 14.08 7.45
CA ALA A 150 -10.34 14.61 8.82
C ALA A 150 -9.26 13.98 9.69
N ALA A 151 -8.96 12.69 9.51
CA ALA A 151 -7.88 11.97 10.18
C ALA A 151 -6.49 12.25 9.57
N ARG A 152 -6.42 12.97 8.44
CA ARG A 152 -5.20 13.24 7.66
C ARG A 152 -4.50 11.97 7.17
N ILE A 153 -5.27 10.95 6.84
CA ILE A 153 -4.78 9.73 6.22
C ILE A 153 -5.00 9.83 4.71
N PRO A 154 -3.96 9.95 3.90
CA PRO A 154 -4.04 9.87 2.45
C PRO A 154 -4.67 8.56 2.00
N TYR A 155 -5.36 8.60 0.87
CA TYR A 155 -5.98 7.43 0.26
C TYR A 155 -5.84 7.47 -1.26
N PHE A 156 -6.05 6.33 -1.89
CA PHE A 156 -6.02 6.19 -3.34
C PHE A 156 -6.97 5.07 -3.80
N GLY A 157 -7.32 5.07 -5.09
CA GLY A 157 -8.12 4.01 -5.70
C GLY A 157 -9.64 4.20 -5.58
N ALA A 158 -10.12 5.31 -5.02
CA ALA A 158 -11.53 5.65 -4.98
C ALA A 158 -11.72 7.18 -5.05
N GLY A 159 -12.91 7.60 -5.45
CA GLY A 159 -13.21 9.03 -5.57
C GLY A 159 -14.68 9.31 -5.87
N ARG A 160 -15.03 10.58 -5.92
CA ARG A 160 -16.37 11.06 -6.26
C ARG A 160 -16.67 10.94 -7.76
N THR A 161 -15.60 10.75 -8.54
CA THR A 161 -15.64 10.51 -10.00
C THR A 161 -14.53 9.54 -10.39
N LEU A 162 -14.58 8.98 -11.59
CA LEU A 162 -13.52 8.12 -12.13
C LEU A 162 -12.15 8.83 -12.16
N ALA A 163 -12.14 10.12 -12.51
CA ALA A 163 -10.90 10.90 -12.54
C ALA A 163 -10.28 11.05 -11.14
N GLU A 164 -11.11 11.22 -10.08
CA GLU A 164 -10.62 11.22 -8.71
C GLU A 164 -10.14 9.83 -8.27
N ALA A 165 -10.90 8.78 -8.60
CA ALA A 165 -10.56 7.40 -8.23
C ALA A 165 -9.23 6.94 -8.87
N ARG A 166 -8.92 7.36 -10.09
CA ARG A 166 -7.66 7.05 -10.81
C ARG A 166 -6.48 7.93 -10.37
N ARG A 167 -6.72 8.98 -9.59
CA ARG A 167 -5.65 9.89 -9.15
C ARG A 167 -4.72 9.18 -8.16
N PRO A 168 -3.38 9.22 -8.37
CA PRO A 168 -2.44 8.65 -7.43
C PRO A 168 -2.40 9.44 -6.11
N ALA A 169 -2.18 8.75 -4.99
CA ALA A 169 -1.64 9.40 -3.80
C ALA A 169 -0.14 9.57 -3.98
N VAL A 170 0.33 10.82 -4.06
CA VAL A 170 1.76 11.13 -4.20
C VAL A 170 2.30 11.60 -2.86
N ILE A 171 3.26 10.86 -2.30
CA ILE A 171 3.85 11.11 -0.98
C ILE A 171 5.35 11.29 -1.17
N THR A 172 5.91 12.37 -0.60
CA THR A 172 7.36 12.59 -0.61
C THR A 172 7.93 12.22 0.75
N VAL A 173 8.86 11.27 0.77
CA VAL A 173 9.54 10.81 1.97
C VAL A 173 11.00 10.50 1.65
N GLY A 174 11.94 10.94 2.50
CA GLY A 174 13.37 10.74 2.26
C GLY A 174 13.89 11.37 0.95
N GLY A 175 13.19 12.39 0.42
CA GLY A 175 13.49 13.00 -0.88
C GLY A 175 13.02 12.18 -2.10
N VAL A 176 12.38 11.01 -1.89
CA VAL A 176 11.79 10.16 -2.93
C VAL A 176 10.29 10.42 -3.01
N LYS A 177 9.77 10.64 -4.22
CA LYS A 177 8.33 10.75 -4.48
C LYS A 177 7.76 9.39 -4.83
N VAL A 178 6.80 8.93 -4.03
CA VAL A 178 6.08 7.66 -4.24
C VAL A 178 4.67 7.96 -4.70
N ALA A 179 4.25 7.40 -5.83
CA ALA A 179 2.88 7.42 -6.32
C ALA A 179 2.22 6.05 -6.11
N LEU A 180 1.14 6.01 -5.34
CA LEU A 180 0.32 4.84 -5.10
C LEU A 180 -0.97 4.95 -5.93
N LEU A 181 -1.27 3.92 -6.71
CA LEU A 181 -2.48 3.80 -7.55
C LEU A 181 -3.28 2.59 -7.07
N GLY A 182 -4.60 2.69 -6.97
CA GLY A 182 -5.45 1.58 -6.51
C GLY A 182 -6.39 1.10 -7.60
N TYR A 183 -6.58 -0.22 -7.70
CA TYR A 183 -7.49 -0.81 -8.68
C TYR A 183 -8.25 -2.00 -8.11
N PHE A 184 -9.54 -2.07 -8.41
CA PHE A 184 -10.37 -3.23 -8.17
C PHE A 184 -10.70 -3.95 -9.48
N PHE A 185 -10.40 -5.26 -9.56
CA PHE A 185 -10.66 -6.04 -10.77
C PHE A 185 -10.74 -7.55 -10.46
N LEU A 186 -11.90 -8.17 -10.71
CA LEU A 186 -12.12 -9.61 -10.51
C LEU A 186 -12.16 -10.43 -11.81
N GLY A 187 -11.95 -9.78 -12.96
CA GLY A 187 -12.02 -10.44 -14.26
C GLY A 187 -13.45 -10.81 -14.67
N GLU A 188 -13.56 -11.75 -15.60
CA GLU A 188 -14.86 -12.18 -16.18
C GLU A 188 -15.83 -12.81 -15.16
N ARG A 189 -15.31 -13.27 -14.01
CA ARG A 189 -16.11 -13.88 -12.95
C ARG A 189 -16.58 -12.89 -11.89
N ASN A 190 -16.50 -11.61 -12.19
CA ASN A 190 -16.94 -10.57 -11.27
C ASN A 190 -18.44 -10.71 -10.98
N ILE A 191 -18.76 -10.83 -9.70
CA ILE A 191 -20.14 -10.95 -9.19
C ILE A 191 -20.59 -9.70 -8.46
N GLU A 192 -19.72 -8.71 -8.32
CA GLU A 192 -20.04 -7.46 -7.64
C GLU A 192 -20.93 -6.57 -8.51
N PRO A 193 -21.80 -5.75 -7.92
CA PRO A 193 -22.62 -4.82 -8.68
C PRO A 193 -21.75 -3.81 -9.44
N PRO A 194 -22.12 -3.42 -10.69
CA PRO A 194 -21.37 -2.44 -11.46
C PRO A 194 -21.31 -1.06 -10.78
N GLU A 195 -22.21 -0.75 -9.86
CA GLU A 195 -22.23 0.47 -9.06
C GLU A 195 -21.01 0.62 -8.13
N VAL A 196 -20.23 -0.43 -7.92
CA VAL A 196 -18.97 -0.38 -7.18
C VAL A 196 -17.94 0.49 -7.90
N TYR A 197 -17.98 0.51 -9.24
CA TYR A 197 -17.01 1.24 -10.05
C TYR A 197 -17.41 2.69 -10.26
N ALA A 198 -16.42 3.59 -10.14
CA ALA A 198 -16.61 5.01 -10.43
C ALA A 198 -16.91 5.23 -11.91
N THR A 199 -17.76 6.22 -12.20
CA THR A 199 -17.98 6.74 -13.54
C THR A 199 -17.50 8.19 -13.63
N GLU A 200 -17.69 8.83 -14.77
CA GLU A 200 -17.38 10.26 -14.92
C GLU A 200 -18.14 11.14 -13.92
N THR A 201 -19.33 10.70 -13.50
CA THR A 201 -20.27 11.50 -12.71
C THR A 201 -20.72 10.84 -11.40
N THR A 202 -20.35 9.59 -11.14
CA THR A 202 -20.74 8.86 -9.94
C THR A 202 -19.54 8.40 -9.13
N PRO A 203 -19.62 8.45 -7.78
CA PRO A 203 -18.59 7.92 -6.89
C PRO A 203 -18.40 6.42 -7.06
N GLY A 204 -17.19 5.95 -6.79
CA GLY A 204 -16.85 4.54 -6.82
C GLY A 204 -15.34 4.32 -6.73
N VAL A 205 -14.93 3.08 -6.97
CA VAL A 205 -13.52 2.70 -7.01
C VAL A 205 -12.97 2.72 -8.44
N ALA A 206 -11.66 2.91 -8.58
CA ALA A 206 -10.98 2.76 -9.87
C ALA A 206 -10.87 1.28 -10.24
N GLY A 207 -11.12 0.98 -11.51
CA GLY A 207 -11.07 -0.37 -12.05
C GLY A 207 -12.04 -0.56 -13.19
N HIS A 208 -12.26 -1.82 -13.54
CA HIS A 208 -13.22 -2.18 -14.60
C HIS A 208 -13.98 -3.44 -14.21
N PHE A 209 -15.25 -3.54 -14.63
CA PHE A 209 -16.13 -4.63 -14.21
C PHE A 209 -15.60 -6.01 -14.61
N SER A 210 -15.19 -6.23 -15.89
CA SER A 210 -14.78 -7.55 -16.35
C SER A 210 -13.75 -7.57 -17.49
N ASP A 211 -13.64 -6.51 -18.27
CA ASP A 211 -12.78 -6.47 -19.46
C ASP A 211 -11.33 -6.19 -19.09
N VAL A 212 -10.48 -7.22 -19.24
CA VAL A 212 -9.06 -7.15 -18.91
C VAL A 212 -8.27 -6.22 -19.84
N ASP A 213 -8.69 -6.07 -21.11
CA ASP A 213 -8.00 -5.19 -22.06
C ASP A 213 -8.27 -3.72 -21.72
N VAL A 214 -9.49 -3.41 -21.28
CA VAL A 214 -9.84 -2.06 -20.78
C VAL A 214 -9.05 -1.77 -19.50
N MET A 215 -9.02 -2.74 -18.57
CA MET A 215 -8.27 -2.60 -17.32
C MET A 215 -6.78 -2.38 -17.58
N GLU A 216 -6.17 -3.14 -18.49
CA GLU A 216 -4.76 -3.01 -18.83
C GLU A 216 -4.46 -1.63 -19.46
N ARG A 217 -5.31 -1.13 -20.37
CA ARG A 217 -5.13 0.22 -20.94
C ARG A 217 -5.18 1.30 -19.86
N MET A 218 -6.21 1.27 -18.98
CA MET A 218 -6.33 2.19 -17.85
C MET A 218 -5.08 2.19 -16.99
N LEU A 219 -4.61 1.01 -16.61
CA LEU A 219 -3.42 0.80 -15.80
C LEU A 219 -2.16 1.41 -16.42
N ARG A 220 -1.92 1.14 -17.72
CA ARG A 220 -0.76 1.65 -18.45
C ARG A 220 -0.79 3.18 -18.57
N GLU A 221 -1.95 3.76 -18.90
CA GLU A 221 -2.14 5.21 -18.97
C GLU A 221 -1.82 5.88 -17.63
N ASP A 222 -2.35 5.36 -16.52
CA ASP A 222 -2.18 5.93 -15.18
C ASP A 222 -0.73 5.81 -14.70
N ILE A 223 -0.06 4.68 -14.95
CA ILE A 223 1.35 4.49 -14.60
C ILE A 223 2.24 5.46 -15.38
N LEU A 224 2.01 5.59 -16.69
CA LEU A 224 2.76 6.53 -17.52
C LEU A 224 2.58 7.97 -17.05
N ALA A 225 1.35 8.36 -16.70
CA ALA A 225 1.06 9.69 -16.14
C ALA A 225 1.73 9.89 -14.76
N ALA A 226 1.68 8.89 -13.88
CA ALA A 226 2.28 8.96 -12.55
C ALA A 226 3.82 9.08 -12.60
N LYS A 227 4.48 8.44 -13.56
CA LYS A 227 5.95 8.53 -13.75
C LYS A 227 6.45 9.93 -14.06
N HIS A 228 5.61 10.83 -14.56
CA HIS A 228 6.00 12.23 -14.77
C HIS A 228 6.05 13.04 -13.46
N GLN A 229 5.52 12.52 -12.36
CA GLN A 229 5.41 13.24 -11.10
C GLN A 229 6.00 12.49 -9.89
N ALA A 230 6.46 11.23 -10.09
CA ALA A 230 7.00 10.41 -9.01
C ALA A 230 8.20 9.56 -9.48
N ASP A 231 9.10 9.28 -8.54
CA ASP A 231 10.28 8.43 -8.73
C ASP A 231 9.92 6.95 -8.67
N VAL A 232 8.97 6.60 -7.80
CA VAL A 232 8.49 5.24 -7.54
C VAL A 232 6.98 5.20 -7.76
N VAL A 233 6.51 4.36 -8.68
CA VAL A 233 5.09 4.14 -8.96
C VAL A 233 4.71 2.72 -8.57
N LEU A 234 3.72 2.56 -7.69
CA LEU A 234 3.27 1.28 -7.14
C LEU A 234 1.74 1.15 -7.28
N PRO A 235 1.24 0.40 -8.26
CA PRO A 235 -0.15 -0.01 -8.28
C PRO A 235 -0.42 -1.05 -7.20
N PHE A 236 -1.56 -0.88 -6.52
CA PHE A 236 -2.11 -1.79 -5.53
C PHE A 236 -3.44 -2.33 -6.04
N PHE A 237 -3.54 -3.63 -6.21
CA PHE A 237 -4.73 -4.29 -6.70
C PHE A 237 -5.52 -4.99 -5.59
N HIS A 238 -6.83 -4.93 -5.72
CA HIS A 238 -7.76 -5.82 -5.02
C HIS A 238 -8.36 -6.76 -6.08
N TRP A 239 -7.90 -8.00 -6.13
CA TRP A 239 -8.09 -8.91 -7.26
C TRP A 239 -7.99 -10.39 -6.89
N GLY A 240 -8.22 -11.25 -7.87
CA GLY A 240 -8.03 -12.69 -7.72
C GLY A 240 -9.30 -13.39 -7.24
N ARG A 241 -9.13 -14.61 -6.76
CA ARG A 241 -10.21 -15.44 -6.25
C ARG A 241 -9.98 -15.76 -4.79
N GLU A 242 -11.00 -15.56 -3.96
CA GLU A 242 -10.94 -15.88 -2.53
C GLU A 242 -10.51 -17.34 -2.29
N GLY A 243 -9.64 -17.53 -1.29
CA GLY A 243 -9.13 -18.83 -0.86
C GLY A 243 -8.16 -19.51 -1.83
N THR A 244 -7.71 -18.86 -2.89
CA THR A 244 -6.72 -19.42 -3.84
C THR A 244 -5.31 -18.87 -3.58
N TYR A 245 -4.34 -19.78 -3.50
CA TYR A 245 -2.93 -19.43 -3.22
C TYR A 245 -2.12 -19.13 -4.48
N VAL A 246 -2.64 -19.54 -5.65
CA VAL A 246 -1.99 -19.31 -6.95
C VAL A 246 -2.73 -18.19 -7.66
N PRO A 247 -2.03 -17.18 -8.19
CA PRO A 247 -2.67 -16.08 -8.91
C PRO A 247 -3.36 -16.58 -10.19
N GLU A 248 -4.50 -15.95 -10.51
CA GLU A 248 -5.22 -16.16 -11.77
C GLU A 248 -4.41 -15.61 -12.97
N PRO A 249 -4.56 -16.14 -14.19
CA PRO A 249 -3.79 -15.67 -15.35
C PRO A 249 -3.91 -14.17 -15.61
N TYR A 250 -5.07 -13.57 -15.37
CA TYR A 250 -5.25 -12.13 -15.57
C TYR A 250 -4.48 -11.28 -14.53
N GLN A 251 -4.29 -11.80 -13.30
CA GLN A 251 -3.47 -11.14 -12.28
C GLN A 251 -2.01 -11.06 -12.77
N VAL A 252 -1.47 -12.17 -13.29
CA VAL A 252 -0.12 -12.23 -13.86
C VAL A 252 0.01 -11.26 -15.03
N ARG A 253 -0.96 -11.29 -15.97
CA ARG A 253 -0.99 -10.38 -17.12
C ARG A 253 -0.94 -8.90 -16.71
N LEU A 254 -1.82 -8.48 -15.79
CA LEU A 254 -1.89 -7.09 -15.34
C LEU A 254 -0.67 -6.67 -14.54
N ALA A 255 -0.12 -7.56 -13.70
CA ALA A 255 1.11 -7.30 -12.95
C ALA A 255 2.30 -7.06 -13.89
N HIS A 256 2.50 -7.94 -14.87
CA HIS A 256 3.56 -7.80 -15.86
C HIS A 256 3.36 -6.54 -16.71
N ALA A 257 2.12 -6.25 -17.15
CA ALA A 257 1.78 -5.04 -17.89
C ALA A 257 2.09 -3.75 -17.10
N ALA A 258 1.86 -3.75 -15.79
CA ALA A 258 2.19 -2.62 -14.91
C ALA A 258 3.71 -2.36 -14.87
N ILE A 259 4.50 -3.41 -14.67
CA ILE A 259 5.96 -3.30 -14.62
C ILE A 259 6.52 -2.91 -16.01
N ASP A 260 5.97 -3.48 -17.08
CA ASP A 260 6.34 -3.12 -18.45
C ASP A 260 6.01 -1.66 -18.79
N ALA A 261 4.98 -1.07 -18.16
CA ALA A 261 4.68 0.36 -18.24
C ALA A 261 5.59 1.23 -17.35
N GLY A 262 6.40 0.60 -16.49
CA GLY A 262 7.40 1.26 -15.64
C GLY A 262 7.03 1.42 -14.19
N ALA A 263 6.09 0.63 -13.67
CA ALA A 263 5.89 0.49 -12.22
C ALA A 263 7.14 -0.09 -11.56
N ALA A 264 7.45 0.39 -10.36
CA ALA A 264 8.58 -0.07 -9.56
C ALA A 264 8.30 -1.38 -8.79
N GLY A 265 7.05 -1.81 -8.77
CA GLY A 265 6.53 -3.04 -8.17
C GLY A 265 5.01 -3.07 -8.25
N VAL A 266 4.39 -4.19 -7.90
CA VAL A 266 2.94 -4.39 -7.85
C VAL A 266 2.57 -5.01 -6.52
N LEU A 267 1.52 -4.48 -5.88
CA LEU A 267 1.00 -4.94 -4.60
C LEU A 267 -0.43 -5.46 -4.78
N GLY A 268 -0.85 -6.41 -3.95
CA GLY A 268 -2.19 -6.98 -4.09
C GLY A 268 -2.80 -7.52 -2.80
N SER A 269 -4.13 -7.63 -2.83
CA SER A 269 -5.01 -8.17 -1.78
C SER A 269 -6.30 -8.75 -2.38
N HIS A 270 -7.29 -9.11 -1.58
CA HIS A 270 -8.59 -9.73 -1.88
C HIS A 270 -8.67 -11.24 -1.66
N PRO A 271 -7.75 -12.10 -2.08
CA PRO A 271 -7.91 -13.55 -1.90
C PRO A 271 -8.12 -14.01 -0.45
N HIS A 272 -7.92 -13.13 0.53
CA HIS A 272 -7.96 -13.40 1.98
C HIS A 272 -6.99 -14.49 2.44
N VAL A 273 -6.09 -14.87 1.56
CA VAL A 273 -4.93 -15.75 1.79
C VAL A 273 -3.71 -15.18 1.08
N LEU A 274 -2.53 -15.60 1.52
CA LEU A 274 -1.28 -15.25 0.85
C LEU A 274 -1.25 -15.89 -0.55
N GLN A 275 -0.83 -15.13 -1.56
CA GLN A 275 -0.53 -15.66 -2.90
C GLN A 275 0.95 -15.52 -3.23
N ALA A 276 1.34 -16.04 -4.39
CA ALA A 276 2.69 -15.97 -4.94
C ALA A 276 3.33 -14.58 -4.85
N MET A 277 4.66 -14.57 -4.81
CA MET A 277 5.47 -13.36 -4.96
C MET A 277 6.58 -13.64 -5.96
N GLU A 278 6.81 -12.69 -6.88
CA GLU A 278 7.82 -12.85 -7.94
C GLU A 278 8.62 -11.58 -8.23
N LEU A 279 9.68 -11.73 -8.98
CA LEU A 279 10.36 -10.65 -9.69
C LEU A 279 10.07 -10.75 -11.18
N HIS A 280 9.39 -9.75 -11.73
CA HIS A 280 9.27 -9.57 -13.18
C HIS A 280 10.18 -8.41 -13.59
N ARG A 281 11.14 -8.67 -14.50
CA ARG A 281 12.16 -7.68 -14.93
C ARG A 281 12.87 -6.94 -13.79
N GLY A 282 13.04 -7.60 -12.66
CA GLY A 282 13.72 -7.06 -11.48
C GLY A 282 12.84 -6.20 -10.56
N ALA A 283 11.54 -6.07 -10.83
CA ALA A 283 10.58 -5.40 -9.97
C ALA A 283 9.67 -6.43 -9.27
N PRO A 284 9.33 -6.23 -7.97
CA PRO A 284 8.55 -7.19 -7.20
C PRO A 284 7.08 -7.17 -7.57
N VAL A 285 6.45 -8.34 -7.60
CA VAL A 285 5.01 -8.53 -7.62
C VAL A 285 4.60 -9.30 -6.37
N VAL A 286 3.75 -8.70 -5.56
CA VAL A 286 3.13 -9.31 -4.38
C VAL A 286 1.65 -9.50 -4.71
N TYR A 287 1.25 -10.71 -5.10
CA TYR A 287 -0.10 -10.96 -5.60
C TYR A 287 -1.18 -10.85 -4.54
N SER A 288 -0.92 -11.29 -3.31
CA SER A 288 -1.81 -11.08 -2.16
C SER A 288 -1.09 -11.21 -0.84
N LEU A 289 -1.34 -10.27 0.07
CA LEU A 289 -0.92 -10.31 1.47
C LEU A 289 -1.97 -10.92 2.40
N GLY A 290 -3.14 -11.30 1.85
CA GLY A 290 -4.23 -11.91 2.60
C GLY A 290 -4.84 -10.98 3.65
N ASN A 291 -5.50 -11.58 4.65
CA ASN A 291 -6.05 -10.84 5.78
C ASN A 291 -4.95 -10.20 6.63
N PHE A 292 -5.26 -9.02 7.18
CA PHE A 292 -4.42 -8.37 8.17
C PHE A 292 -5.21 -8.09 9.46
N VAL A 293 -5.83 -6.93 9.64
CA VAL A 293 -6.78 -6.67 10.75
C VAL A 293 -8.19 -6.85 10.21
N PHE A 294 -8.66 -8.11 10.11
CA PHE A 294 -9.82 -8.43 9.31
C PHE A 294 -11.04 -8.87 10.12
N GLY A 295 -12.01 -7.97 10.26
CA GLY A 295 -13.27 -8.18 10.98
C GLY A 295 -14.35 -8.92 10.19
N GLY A 296 -14.14 -9.28 8.95
CA GLY A 296 -15.13 -9.95 8.11
C GLY A 296 -15.48 -11.39 8.58
N ASN A 297 -14.55 -12.05 9.27
CA ASN A 297 -14.73 -13.41 9.78
C ASN A 297 -14.16 -13.57 11.19
N TRP A 298 -14.91 -14.17 12.12
CA TRP A 298 -14.44 -14.47 13.48
C TRP A 298 -13.32 -15.48 13.55
N ASN A 299 -13.31 -16.45 12.68
CA ASN A 299 -12.36 -17.55 12.71
C ASN A 299 -12.00 -17.98 11.29
N PRO A 300 -11.15 -17.22 10.59
CA PRO A 300 -10.73 -17.56 9.24
C PRO A 300 -10.02 -18.92 9.24
N ARG A 301 -10.22 -19.70 8.15
CA ARG A 301 -9.58 -21.01 7.99
C ARG A 301 -8.07 -20.91 7.92
N ASP A 302 -7.58 -19.94 7.15
CA ASP A 302 -6.16 -19.61 7.05
C ASP A 302 -5.89 -18.39 7.93
N LYS A 303 -4.97 -18.54 8.86
CA LYS A 303 -4.55 -17.50 9.80
C LYS A 303 -3.11 -17.05 9.51
N ARG A 304 -2.53 -17.54 8.42
CA ARG A 304 -1.21 -17.13 7.96
C ARG A 304 -1.34 -15.81 7.21
N GLY A 305 -0.47 -14.89 7.51
CA GLY A 305 -0.35 -13.61 6.85
C GLY A 305 1.09 -13.16 6.79
N ALA A 306 1.31 -12.05 6.17
CA ALA A 306 2.62 -11.41 6.12
C ALA A 306 2.47 -9.89 5.99
N LEU A 307 3.45 -9.16 6.53
CA LEU A 307 3.78 -7.85 5.99
C LEU A 307 4.87 -8.03 4.94
N TRP A 308 4.79 -7.28 3.87
CA TRP A 308 5.87 -7.17 2.92
C TRP A 308 6.59 -5.84 3.12
N LYS A 309 7.91 -5.88 3.22
CA LYS A 309 8.76 -4.71 3.44
C LYS A 309 9.66 -4.51 2.23
N GLY A 310 9.38 -3.47 1.44
CA GLY A 310 10.13 -3.12 0.24
C GLY A 310 11.02 -1.91 0.46
N ARG A 311 12.22 -1.93 -0.10
CA ARG A 311 13.13 -0.78 -0.14
C ARG A 311 13.24 -0.25 -1.56
N PHE A 312 13.12 1.07 -1.69
CA PHE A 312 13.14 1.76 -2.96
C PHE A 312 14.08 2.97 -2.91
N GLY A 313 14.66 3.30 -4.06
CA GLY A 313 15.36 4.55 -4.30
C GLY A 313 14.79 5.25 -5.53
N PRO A 314 15.35 6.40 -5.94
CA PRO A 314 14.89 7.10 -7.15
C PRO A 314 14.98 6.26 -8.44
N GLY A 315 15.84 5.22 -8.43
CA GLY A 315 15.98 4.27 -9.53
C GLY A 315 15.02 3.07 -9.48
N GLY A 316 14.10 3.03 -8.51
CA GLY A 316 13.13 1.94 -8.35
C GLY A 316 13.45 1.00 -7.19
N TYR A 317 13.05 -0.27 -7.33
CA TYR A 317 13.21 -1.32 -6.32
C TYR A 317 14.67 -1.67 -6.02
N LEU A 318 14.98 -1.88 -4.75
CA LEU A 318 16.33 -2.25 -4.27
C LEU A 318 16.35 -3.65 -3.62
N SER A 319 15.43 -3.92 -2.71
CA SER A 319 15.34 -5.19 -1.97
C SER A 319 14.00 -5.31 -1.27
N SER A 320 13.65 -6.50 -0.82
CA SER A 320 12.49 -6.73 0.04
C SER A 320 12.76 -7.75 1.14
N GLU A 321 11.81 -7.83 2.07
CA GLU A 321 11.76 -8.78 3.17
C GLU A 321 10.31 -9.15 3.41
N VAL A 322 10.02 -10.44 3.60
CA VAL A 322 8.72 -10.94 4.05
C VAL A 322 8.75 -11.11 5.56
N LEU A 323 7.81 -10.47 6.25
CA LEU A 323 7.65 -10.54 7.71
C LEU A 323 6.44 -11.43 8.03
N PRO A 324 6.64 -12.71 8.39
CA PRO A 324 5.56 -13.65 8.64
C PRO A 324 4.70 -13.26 9.83
N LEU A 325 3.38 -13.42 9.68
CA LEU A 325 2.39 -13.13 10.71
C LEU A 325 1.45 -14.31 10.93
N ARG A 326 0.86 -14.34 12.12
CA ARG A 326 -0.44 -14.97 12.38
C ARG A 326 -1.46 -13.85 12.52
N THR A 327 -2.45 -13.83 11.64
CA THR A 327 -3.40 -12.69 11.51
C THR A 327 -4.55 -12.75 12.51
N ASP A 328 -4.80 -13.92 13.10
CA ASP A 328 -5.90 -14.14 14.03
C ASP A 328 -5.56 -15.22 15.03
N ARG A 329 -5.91 -15.02 16.31
CA ARG A 329 -5.73 -15.96 17.42
C ARG A 329 -7.06 -16.22 18.12
N PHE A 330 -8.14 -16.32 17.36
CA PHE A 330 -9.45 -16.66 17.93
C PHE A 330 -9.40 -18.01 18.68
N PRO A 331 -10.05 -18.14 19.86
CA PRO A 331 -10.91 -17.12 20.52
C PRO A 331 -10.19 -16.11 21.40
N GLU A 332 -8.89 -16.28 21.70
CA GLU A 332 -8.18 -15.51 22.72
C GLU A 332 -7.93 -14.05 22.31
N LEU A 333 -7.42 -13.84 21.11
CA LEU A 333 -7.07 -12.53 20.57
C LEU A 333 -7.46 -12.44 19.09
N PRO A 334 -8.76 -12.31 18.78
CA PRO A 334 -9.25 -12.18 17.40
C PRO A 334 -8.81 -10.84 16.79
N PHE A 335 -8.65 -10.79 15.46
CA PHE A 335 -8.37 -9.58 14.68
C PHE A 335 -7.07 -8.86 15.05
N GLN A 336 -6.14 -9.53 15.71
CA GLN A 336 -4.85 -8.96 16.11
C GLN A 336 -3.70 -9.75 15.46
N PRO A 337 -3.15 -9.27 14.33
CA PRO A 337 -1.98 -9.88 13.72
C PRO A 337 -0.77 -9.78 14.64
N VAL A 338 0.00 -10.86 14.71
CA VAL A 338 1.24 -10.93 15.49
C VAL A 338 2.38 -11.45 14.65
N PRO A 339 3.58 -10.87 14.75
CA PRO A 339 4.78 -11.44 14.16
C PRO A 339 5.04 -12.84 14.73
N VAL A 340 5.45 -13.76 13.86
CA VAL A 340 5.82 -15.13 14.25
C VAL A 340 7.25 -15.44 13.90
N THR A 341 7.86 -16.37 14.65
CA THR A 341 9.24 -16.84 14.46
C THR A 341 9.29 -18.36 14.49
N GLY A 342 10.45 -18.96 14.20
CA GLY A 342 10.63 -20.41 14.22
C GLY A 342 9.68 -21.14 13.25
N GLU A 343 9.13 -22.28 13.67
CA GLU A 343 8.29 -23.15 12.85
C GLU A 343 7.06 -22.43 12.24
N ALA A 344 6.41 -21.54 13.00
CA ALA A 344 5.26 -20.78 12.50
C ALA A 344 5.65 -19.79 11.38
N ALA A 345 6.83 -19.17 11.46
CA ALA A 345 7.35 -18.34 10.37
C ALA A 345 7.73 -19.18 9.15
N GLU A 346 8.38 -20.32 9.37
CA GLU A 346 8.74 -21.25 8.30
C GLU A 346 7.51 -21.76 7.54
N GLU A 347 6.38 -22.02 8.25
CA GLU A 347 5.12 -22.42 7.62
C GLU A 347 4.64 -21.36 6.62
N VAL A 348 4.68 -20.07 6.99
CA VAL A 348 4.30 -18.96 6.12
C VAL A 348 5.23 -18.84 4.91
N LEU A 349 6.56 -18.89 5.14
CA LEU A 349 7.56 -18.76 4.07
C LEU A 349 7.51 -19.94 3.09
N ARG A 350 7.29 -21.17 3.58
CA ARG A 350 7.08 -22.35 2.73
C ARG A 350 5.78 -22.26 1.93
N LEU A 351 4.71 -21.74 2.51
CA LEU A 351 3.47 -21.50 1.76
C LEU A 351 3.75 -20.57 0.58
N LEU A 352 4.35 -19.41 0.83
CA LEU A 352 4.68 -18.42 -0.19
C LEU A 352 5.60 -18.99 -1.26
N ALA A 353 6.68 -19.69 -0.87
CA ALA A 353 7.60 -20.35 -1.81
C ALA A 353 6.89 -21.38 -2.68
N ASN A 354 6.02 -22.22 -2.10
CA ASN A 354 5.24 -23.22 -2.85
C ASN A 354 4.25 -22.56 -3.82
N SER A 355 3.55 -21.49 -3.37
CA SER A 355 2.62 -20.73 -4.22
C SER A 355 3.34 -20.03 -5.37
N SER A 356 4.61 -19.68 -5.17
CA SER A 356 5.47 -19.01 -6.16
C SER A 356 6.22 -19.99 -7.09
N SER A 357 5.99 -21.28 -6.99
CA SER A 357 6.71 -22.26 -7.81
C SER A 357 6.40 -22.20 -9.31
N GLY A 358 5.30 -21.53 -9.70
CA GLY A 358 4.86 -21.37 -11.08
C GLY A 358 5.09 -19.99 -11.69
N VAL A 359 5.70 -19.04 -10.95
CA VAL A 359 6.00 -17.70 -11.44
C VAL A 359 7.32 -17.66 -12.24
N GLU A 360 7.54 -16.58 -12.98
CA GLU A 360 8.74 -16.41 -13.82
C GLU A 360 10.03 -16.50 -12.98
N ARG A 361 10.09 -15.77 -11.88
CA ARG A 361 11.18 -15.80 -10.90
C ARG A 361 10.66 -15.48 -9.52
N MET A 362 10.81 -16.41 -8.59
CA MET A 362 10.46 -16.21 -7.18
C MET A 362 11.27 -15.08 -6.55
N LEU A 363 10.71 -14.38 -5.54
CA LEU A 363 11.49 -13.43 -4.74
C LEU A 363 12.67 -14.14 -4.06
N PRO A 364 13.89 -13.56 -4.07
CA PRO A 364 15.08 -14.20 -3.52
C PRO A 364 14.96 -14.66 -2.08
N GLU A 365 14.23 -13.91 -1.24
CA GLU A 365 14.01 -14.26 0.16
C GLU A 365 13.15 -15.52 0.37
N LEU A 366 12.42 -15.96 -0.66
CA LEU A 366 11.60 -17.18 -0.63
C LEU A 366 12.35 -18.42 -1.19
N GLU A 367 13.40 -18.23 -1.99
CA GLU A 367 14.14 -19.32 -2.61
C GLU A 367 14.62 -20.41 -1.61
N PRO A 368 15.12 -20.05 -0.39
CA PRO A 368 15.54 -21.04 0.60
C PRO A 368 14.41 -21.96 1.10
N TRP A 369 13.16 -21.57 0.93
CA TRP A 369 11.98 -22.28 1.43
C TRP A 369 11.27 -23.11 0.35
N ALA A 370 11.69 -22.97 -0.91
CA ALA A 370 11.16 -23.78 -2.01
C ALA A 370 11.46 -25.26 -1.80
N ARG A 371 10.48 -26.13 -2.11
CA ARG A 371 10.77 -27.56 -2.15
C ARG A 371 11.80 -27.82 -3.26
N PRO A 372 12.82 -28.67 -3.02
CA PRO A 372 13.70 -29.08 -4.10
C PRO A 372 12.84 -29.69 -5.22
N SER A 373 13.06 -29.25 -6.46
CA SER A 373 12.42 -29.86 -7.63
C SER A 373 12.64 -31.37 -7.57
N PRO A 374 11.61 -32.22 -7.80
CA PRO A 374 11.85 -33.65 -7.88
C PRO A 374 12.92 -33.87 -8.93
N SER A 375 14.03 -34.52 -8.53
CA SER A 375 15.09 -34.92 -9.46
C SER A 375 14.42 -35.66 -10.63
N PRO A 376 14.78 -35.35 -11.88
CA PRO A 376 14.27 -36.11 -13.01
C PRO A 376 14.53 -37.57 -12.71
N ALA A 377 13.48 -38.40 -12.69
CA ALA A 377 13.59 -39.81 -12.48
C ALA A 377 14.64 -40.33 -13.50
N THR A 378 15.79 -40.77 -13.02
CA THR A 378 16.75 -41.46 -13.83
C THR A 378 16.04 -42.71 -14.33
N GLY A 379 15.55 -42.64 -15.57
CA GLY A 379 14.90 -43.75 -16.23
C GLY A 379 15.94 -44.90 -16.28
N GLY A 380 15.77 -45.81 -15.36
CA GLY A 380 16.41 -47.12 -15.48
C GLY A 380 15.89 -47.76 -16.75
N ARG A 381 16.76 -47.84 -17.75
CA ARG A 381 16.57 -48.81 -18.82
C ARG A 381 16.97 -50.15 -18.23
N GLU A 382 16.04 -51.06 -18.07
CA GLU A 382 16.22 -52.48 -18.18
C GLU A 382 15.50 -53.01 -19.43
#